data_a8f70c94f0561dc664376173e4f883cc
#
_entry.id   a8f70c94f0561dc664376173e4f883cc
#
_cell.length_a   1.000
_cell.length_b   1.000
_cell.length_c   1.000
_cell.angle_alpha   90.00
_cell.angle_beta   90.00
_cell.angle_gamma   90.00
#
_symmetry.space_group_name_H-M   'P 1'
#
loop_
_entity.id
_entity.type
_entity.pdbx_description
1 polymer ?
#
loop_
_entity_poly.entity_id
_entity_poly.type
_entity_poly.pdbx_seq_one_letter_code
_entity_poly.pdbx_strand_id
1 'polypeptide(L)'
;MNKTKKKLRTYRDSVQQISCITCYDSSFSKILSDANIDIILVGDSLGMVIKGETNTHSVNMEEIIYHTRCVSKNNKNSILMVDMPINSYSDSVNAIKNAKVILENKEVLKIIDNIPN
;
A
#
# COMPACT_ATOMS: atom_id res chain seq x y z
N MET A 1 10.59 9.81 -15.44
CA MET A 1 10.47 9.03 -14.16
C MET A 1 9.49 9.75 -13.27
N ASN A 2 8.53 9.05 -12.69
CA ASN A 2 7.56 9.68 -11.80
C ASN A 2 8.17 10.04 -10.44
N LYS A 3 7.44 10.89 -9.68
CA LYS A 3 7.91 11.37 -8.36
C LYS A 3 8.21 10.23 -7.38
N THR A 4 7.41 9.16 -7.42
CA THR A 4 7.56 8.01 -6.53
C THR A 4 8.87 7.28 -6.78
N LYS A 5 9.18 7.01 -8.03
CA LYS A 5 10.44 6.34 -8.41
C LYS A 5 11.65 7.16 -7.99
N LYS A 6 11.59 8.48 -8.19
CA LYS A 6 12.64 9.38 -7.73
C LYS A 6 12.81 9.32 -6.21
N LYS A 7 11.72 9.38 -5.47
CA LYS A 7 11.73 9.34 -4.01
C LYS A 7 12.28 8.01 -3.50
N LEU A 8 11.87 6.88 -4.10
CA LEU A 8 12.37 5.57 -3.76
C LEU A 8 13.87 5.43 -4.02
N ARG A 9 14.37 5.97 -5.14
CA ARG A 9 15.80 5.98 -5.43
C ARG A 9 16.58 6.84 -4.44
N THR A 10 16.04 7.98 -4.06
CA THR A 10 16.63 8.84 -3.03
C THR A 10 16.73 8.09 -1.71
N TYR A 11 15.69 7.35 -1.32
CA TYR A 11 15.71 6.53 -0.12
C TYR A 11 16.78 5.44 -0.19
N ARG A 12 16.85 4.72 -1.32
CA ARG A 12 17.85 3.66 -1.53
C ARG A 12 19.27 4.19 -1.35
N ASP A 13 19.54 5.39 -1.87
CA ASP A 13 20.87 5.98 -1.87
C ASP A 13 21.16 6.79 -0.60
N SER A 14 20.18 6.92 0.30
CA SER A 14 20.32 7.60 1.58
C SER A 14 20.98 6.73 2.63
N VAL A 15 21.77 7.34 3.51
CA VAL A 15 22.29 6.69 4.71
C VAL A 15 21.30 6.74 5.87
N GLN A 16 20.21 7.48 5.75
CA GLN A 16 19.16 7.57 6.77
C GLN A 16 18.21 6.39 6.69
N GLN A 17 17.66 6.00 7.83
CA GLN A 17 16.63 4.97 7.89
C GLN A 17 15.33 5.49 7.30
N ILE A 18 14.61 4.58 6.63
CA ILE A 18 13.29 4.84 6.06
C ILE A 18 12.24 4.34 7.05
N SER A 19 11.30 5.22 7.41
CA SER A 19 10.17 4.83 8.26
C SER A 19 9.07 4.18 7.43
N CYS A 20 8.52 3.08 7.94
CA CYS A 20 7.39 2.39 7.31
C CYS A 20 6.42 1.94 8.40
N ILE A 21 5.15 2.31 8.27
CA ILE A 21 4.12 2.00 9.27
C ILE A 21 2.86 1.52 8.56
N THR A 22 2.24 0.47 9.09
CA THR A 22 0.92 0.02 8.62
C THR A 22 -0.17 1.01 9.02
N CYS A 23 -1.17 1.15 8.15
CA CYS A 23 -2.31 2.03 8.39
C CYS A 23 -3.54 1.50 7.66
N TYR A 24 -4.72 1.69 8.24
CA TYR A 24 -5.95 1.07 7.73
C TYR A 24 -7.12 2.03 7.60
N ASP A 25 -6.97 3.28 8.02
CA ASP A 25 -8.06 4.27 8.01
C ASP A 25 -7.57 5.69 7.71
N SER A 26 -8.52 6.57 7.45
CA SER A 26 -8.23 7.95 7.06
C SER A 26 -7.70 8.81 8.21
N SER A 27 -8.12 8.54 9.43
CA SER A 27 -7.71 9.32 10.61
C SER A 27 -6.24 9.11 10.94
N PHE A 28 -5.81 7.85 11.02
CA PHE A 28 -4.40 7.52 11.22
C PHE A 28 -3.54 7.92 10.03
N SER A 29 -4.07 7.77 8.81
CA SER A 29 -3.37 8.21 7.60
C SER A 29 -3.01 9.69 7.67
N LYS A 30 -3.94 10.53 8.11
CA LYS A 30 -3.68 11.97 8.29
C LYS A 30 -2.55 12.22 9.29
N ILE A 31 -2.60 11.57 10.43
CA ILE A 31 -1.58 11.72 11.48
C ILE A 31 -0.20 11.30 10.97
N LEU A 32 -0.12 10.14 10.32
CA LEU A 32 1.13 9.60 9.80
C LEU A 32 1.69 10.46 8.66
N SER A 33 0.83 10.92 7.76
CA SER A 33 1.22 11.80 6.67
C SER A 33 1.73 13.15 7.19
N ASP A 34 1.04 13.74 8.15
CA ASP A 34 1.45 15.00 8.79
C ASP A 34 2.77 14.84 9.57
N ALA A 35 3.04 13.65 10.10
CA ALA A 35 4.29 13.32 10.77
C ALA A 35 5.43 13.00 9.80
N ASN A 36 5.20 13.08 8.49
CA ASN A 36 6.18 12.79 7.44
C ASN A 36 6.76 11.38 7.50
N ILE A 37 5.93 10.39 7.82
CA ILE A 37 6.30 8.98 7.68
C ILE A 37 6.61 8.73 6.20
N ASP A 38 7.71 8.04 5.93
CA ASP A 38 8.16 7.83 4.54
C ASP A 38 7.23 6.92 3.76
N ILE A 39 6.86 5.79 4.34
CA ILE A 39 6.00 4.79 3.68
C ILE A 39 4.86 4.40 4.62
N ILE A 40 3.64 4.47 4.11
CA ILE A 40 2.43 3.94 4.76
C ILE A 40 2.04 2.66 4.03
N LEU A 41 1.88 1.57 4.76
CA LEU A 41 1.55 0.26 4.22
C LEU A 41 0.11 -0.12 4.53
N VAL A 42 -0.65 -0.43 3.50
CA VAL A 42 -1.93 -1.12 3.61
C VAL A 42 -1.70 -2.57 3.20
N GLY A 43 -1.88 -3.49 4.13
CA GLY A 43 -1.61 -4.90 3.87
C GLY A 43 -2.60 -5.83 4.57
N ASP A 44 -2.43 -7.11 4.35
CA ASP A 44 -3.30 -8.16 4.87
C ASP A 44 -3.25 -8.31 6.40
N SER A 45 -2.33 -7.65 7.06
CA SER A 45 -2.36 -7.51 8.53
C SER A 45 -3.66 -6.88 9.04
N LEU A 46 -4.45 -6.22 8.16
CA LEU A 46 -5.80 -5.77 8.52
C LEU A 46 -6.70 -6.90 9.01
N GLY A 47 -6.47 -8.12 8.55
CA GLY A 47 -7.19 -9.30 9.02
C GLY A 47 -7.04 -9.53 10.52
N MET A 48 -5.87 -9.28 11.05
CA MET A 48 -5.60 -9.44 12.48
C MET A 48 -5.94 -8.16 13.25
N VAL A 49 -5.54 -7.01 12.75
CA VAL A 49 -5.65 -5.73 13.46
C VAL A 49 -7.08 -5.18 13.44
N ILE A 50 -7.74 -5.25 12.29
CA ILE A 50 -9.09 -4.67 12.10
C ILE A 50 -10.18 -5.72 12.29
N LYS A 51 -10.00 -6.91 11.71
CA LYS A 51 -11.01 -7.97 11.75
C LYS A 51 -10.92 -8.85 12.99
N GLY A 52 -9.80 -8.81 13.73
CA GLY A 52 -9.59 -9.63 14.93
C GLY A 52 -9.35 -11.12 14.65
N GLU A 53 -8.98 -11.46 13.42
CA GLU A 53 -8.67 -12.83 13.03
C GLU A 53 -7.32 -13.29 13.60
N THR A 54 -7.10 -14.61 13.63
CA THR A 54 -5.84 -15.18 14.11
C THR A 54 -4.74 -15.20 13.05
N ASN A 55 -5.10 -14.97 11.78
CA ASN A 55 -4.17 -14.92 10.65
C ASN A 55 -4.67 -13.96 9.57
N THR A 56 -3.93 -13.85 8.48
CA THR A 56 -4.22 -12.92 7.38
C THR A 56 -4.99 -13.56 6.21
N HIS A 57 -5.32 -14.86 6.30
CA HIS A 57 -5.82 -15.63 5.15
C HIS A 57 -7.24 -15.28 4.71
N SER A 58 -8.03 -14.64 5.59
CA SER A 58 -9.41 -14.25 5.26
C SER A 58 -9.50 -12.91 4.51
N VAL A 59 -8.40 -12.19 4.38
CA VAL A 59 -8.38 -10.89 3.71
C VAL A 59 -8.46 -11.08 2.20
N ASN A 60 -9.38 -10.35 1.55
CA ASN A 60 -9.59 -10.42 0.12
C ASN A 60 -9.30 -9.07 -0.56
N MET A 61 -9.37 -9.06 -1.90
CA MET A 61 -9.10 -7.85 -2.69
C MET A 61 -10.04 -6.69 -2.36
N GLU A 62 -11.32 -6.96 -2.14
CA GLU A 62 -12.31 -5.91 -1.83
C GLU A 62 -11.95 -5.19 -0.53
N GLU A 63 -11.52 -5.93 0.48
CA GLU A 63 -11.08 -5.37 1.76
C GLU A 63 -9.82 -4.52 1.60
N ILE A 64 -8.83 -5.01 0.87
CA ILE A 64 -7.61 -4.25 0.56
C ILE A 64 -7.95 -2.96 -0.20
N ILE A 65 -8.82 -3.02 -1.18
CA ILE A 65 -9.24 -1.85 -1.96
C ILE A 65 -9.95 -0.83 -1.06
N TYR A 66 -10.88 -1.31 -0.23
CA TYR A 66 -11.61 -0.43 0.69
C TYR A 66 -10.66 0.32 1.62
N HIS A 67 -9.77 -0.40 2.31
CA HIS A 67 -8.84 0.22 3.25
C HIS A 67 -7.82 1.12 2.53
N THR A 68 -7.40 0.76 1.34
CA THR A 68 -6.54 1.60 0.50
C THR A 68 -7.19 2.94 0.17
N ARG A 69 -8.48 2.93 -0.18
CA ARG A 69 -9.23 4.17 -0.43
C ARG A 69 -9.31 5.04 0.82
N CYS A 70 -9.57 4.43 1.97
CA CYS A 70 -9.65 5.18 3.23
C CYS A 70 -8.31 5.87 3.55
N VAL A 71 -7.22 5.13 3.43
CA VAL A 71 -5.88 5.64 3.71
C VAL A 71 -5.46 6.71 2.71
N SER A 72 -5.74 6.51 1.43
CA SER A 72 -5.30 7.42 0.36
C SER A 72 -5.93 8.81 0.47
N LYS A 73 -7.14 8.91 0.98
CA LYS A 73 -7.86 10.20 1.07
C LYS A 73 -7.13 11.27 1.86
N ASN A 74 -6.44 10.89 2.93
CA ASN A 74 -5.75 11.82 3.82
C ASN A 74 -4.22 11.69 3.75
N ASN A 75 -3.71 10.87 2.83
CA ASN A 75 -2.27 10.75 2.63
C ASN A 75 -1.78 11.78 1.60
N LYS A 76 -1.00 12.75 2.04
CA LYS A 76 -0.44 13.80 1.18
C LYS A 76 1.07 13.67 0.98
N ASN A 77 1.77 13.18 1.99
CA ASN A 77 3.23 13.28 2.05
C ASN A 77 3.95 11.94 1.99
N SER A 78 3.27 10.84 2.29
CA SER A 78 3.88 9.52 2.39
C SER A 78 3.70 8.72 1.11
N ILE A 79 4.64 7.81 0.84
CA ILE A 79 4.45 6.80 -0.20
C ILE A 79 3.42 5.80 0.32
N LEU A 80 2.40 5.53 -0.46
CA LEU A 80 1.40 4.50 -0.13
C LEU A 80 1.81 3.19 -0.80
N MET A 81 2.15 2.21 0.02
CA MET A 81 2.46 0.84 -0.40
C MET A 81 1.23 -0.03 -0.13
N VAL A 82 0.81 -0.80 -1.11
CA VAL A 82 -0.33 -1.70 -0.98
C VAL A 82 0.09 -3.13 -1.26
N ASP A 83 -0.15 -3.99 -0.29
CA ASP A 83 0.11 -5.42 -0.41
C ASP A 83 -1.06 -6.13 -1.06
N MET A 84 -0.76 -7.17 -1.83
CA MET A 84 -1.79 -8.01 -2.44
C MET A 84 -2.11 -9.19 -1.53
N PRO A 85 -3.40 -9.47 -1.26
CA PRO A 85 -3.77 -10.55 -0.34
C PRO A 85 -3.53 -11.93 -0.95
N ILE A 86 -3.56 -12.95 -0.08
CA ILE A 86 -3.43 -14.35 -0.49
C ILE A 86 -4.43 -14.68 -1.62
N ASN A 87 -4.03 -15.53 -2.54
CA ASN A 87 -4.80 -15.97 -3.72
C ASN A 87 -5.06 -14.89 -4.77
N SER A 88 -4.59 -13.67 -4.59
CA SER A 88 -4.77 -12.60 -5.59
C SER A 88 -3.67 -12.58 -6.67
N TYR A 89 -2.62 -13.36 -6.48
CA TYR A 89 -1.48 -13.45 -7.41
C TYR A 89 -1.05 -14.90 -7.69
N SER A 90 -2.02 -15.83 -7.72
CA SER A 90 -1.76 -17.26 -7.92
C SER A 90 -1.15 -17.58 -9.29
N ASP A 91 -1.45 -16.76 -10.29
CA ASP A 91 -0.85 -16.84 -11.63
C ASP A 91 -0.62 -15.42 -12.16
N SER A 92 0.13 -15.31 -13.26
CA SER A 92 0.52 -14.00 -13.81
C SER A 92 -0.68 -13.19 -14.30
N VAL A 93 -1.70 -13.83 -14.86
CA VAL A 93 -2.90 -13.15 -15.37
C VAL A 93 -3.67 -12.52 -14.23
N ASN A 94 -3.95 -13.28 -13.17
CA ASN A 94 -4.65 -12.77 -11.98
C ASN A 94 -3.81 -11.73 -11.22
N ALA A 95 -2.51 -11.93 -11.11
CA ALA A 95 -1.62 -10.97 -10.47
C ALA A 95 -1.68 -9.60 -11.16
N ILE A 96 -1.58 -9.57 -12.47
CA ILE A 96 -1.64 -8.33 -13.27
C ILE A 96 -3.03 -7.68 -13.14
N LYS A 97 -4.09 -8.47 -13.29
CA LYS A 97 -5.47 -7.99 -13.17
C LYS A 97 -5.71 -7.32 -11.80
N ASN A 98 -5.35 -7.99 -10.73
CA ASN A 98 -5.56 -7.49 -9.37
C ASN A 98 -4.68 -6.29 -9.04
N ALA A 99 -3.43 -6.29 -9.50
CA ALA A 99 -2.55 -5.13 -9.36
C ALA A 99 -3.12 -3.89 -10.07
N LYS A 100 -3.67 -4.06 -11.27
CA LYS A 100 -4.32 -2.96 -12.01
C LYS A 100 -5.52 -2.39 -11.27
N VAL A 101 -6.34 -3.24 -10.64
CA VAL A 101 -7.48 -2.78 -9.85
C VAL A 101 -7.02 -1.87 -8.70
N ILE A 102 -5.95 -2.23 -8.01
CA ILE A 102 -5.38 -1.39 -6.96
C ILE A 102 -4.86 -0.07 -7.56
N LEU A 103 -4.16 -0.14 -8.68
CA LEU A 103 -3.56 1.03 -9.33
C LEU A 103 -4.57 1.99 -9.97
N GLU A 104 -5.78 1.54 -10.26
CA GLU A 104 -6.86 2.39 -10.76
C GLU A 104 -7.33 3.40 -9.71
N ASN A 105 -7.07 3.17 -8.44
CA ASN A 105 -7.18 4.21 -7.44
C ASN A 105 -6.05 5.22 -7.66
N LYS A 106 -6.37 6.40 -8.19
CA LYS A 106 -5.42 7.43 -8.64
C LYS A 106 -4.45 7.90 -7.56
N GLU A 107 -4.78 7.64 -6.30
CA GLU A 107 -3.99 8.09 -5.15
C GLU A 107 -3.03 7.02 -4.65
N VAL A 108 -3.17 5.78 -5.12
CA VAL A 108 -2.24 4.71 -4.81
C VAL A 108 -0.97 4.89 -5.62
N LEU A 109 0.14 4.86 -4.92
CA LEU A 109 1.43 4.98 -5.55
C LEU A 109 1.75 3.75 -6.38
N LYS A 110 2.08 4.00 -7.61
CA LYS A 110 2.46 3.01 -8.61
C LYS A 110 3.83 2.40 -8.33
N ILE A 111 4.00 1.78 -7.16
CA ILE A 111 5.22 1.02 -6.86
C ILE A 111 5.31 -0.19 -7.80
N ILE A 112 4.15 -0.67 -8.24
CA ILE A 112 4.02 -1.86 -9.09
C ILE A 112 4.17 -1.54 -10.60
N ASP A 113 4.43 -0.29 -10.99
CA ASP A 113 4.61 0.11 -12.39
C ASP A 113 5.76 -0.63 -13.13
N ASN A 114 6.47 -1.51 -12.43
CA ASN A 114 7.60 -2.24 -13.00
C ASN A 114 7.53 -3.75 -12.75
N ILE A 115 6.37 -4.31 -12.49
CA ILE A 115 6.25 -5.76 -12.55
C ILE A 115 6.47 -6.14 -14.03
N PRO A 116 7.52 -6.91 -14.36
CA PRO A 116 7.73 -7.33 -15.74
C PRO A 116 6.50 -8.08 -16.24
N ASN A 117 6.09 -7.75 -17.43
CA ASN A 117 5.04 -8.52 -18.11
C ASN A 117 5.49 -9.96 -18.31
#